data_e5d2b13f31019b2b52a136d134b7a5e4
#
_entry.id   e5d2b13f31019b2b52a136d134b7a5e4
#
_cell.length_a   1.000
_cell.length_b   1.000
_cell.length_c   1.000
_cell.angle_alpha   90.00
_cell.angle_beta   90.00
_cell.angle_gamma   90.00
#
_symmetry.space_group_name_H-M   'P 1'
#
loop_
_entity.id
_entity.type
_entity.pdbx_description
1 polymer ?
#
loop_
_entity_poly.entity_id
_entity_poly.type
_entity_poly.pdbx_seq_one_letter_code
_entity_poly.pdbx_strand_id
1 'polypeptide(L)'
;MPLNRVRQFTVVLCLILGCSAWVAAHSQNPPAPAPGKDQQSQENEEPVQIFKAEVNVVNLFFNVKDKHGMLIPNLTKDDFQVFEDGKPQTIKYFSAESNQPLTLGIMIDTSASQTRVLTIEQESCAEFLRQVLRQKDLAFVINFDTDVNLDQDFTNNLRDLTRALNKMQINAGMGGGPPGLGGGPIPTTPRGTLLYDAIYLGADEKLKNEVGRKAMIIFTDGEDQGSRLKIHDAIEAAQKADTICYVILIADRGFYGGFGYSGDFEMKKLAEQTGGRVIEVGNKQDKLRAAFEQIQNELRSQYSIGYTPTNAKLDGSYRKIQIHTKSTDYKVQARQGYYAQRKVE
;
A
#
# COMPACT_ATOMS: atom_id res chain seq x y z
N MET A 1 -11.08 -26.39 55.06
CA MET A 1 -9.77 -26.74 55.67
C MET A 1 -8.73 -26.77 54.57
N PRO A 2 -7.54 -26.34 54.92
CA PRO A 2 -7.10 -24.93 54.86
C PRO A 2 -5.80 -24.71 54.04
N LEU A 3 -5.45 -23.48 53.95
CA LEU A 3 -4.19 -22.72 54.14
C LEU A 3 -3.39 -22.36 52.92
N ASN A 4 -3.42 -21.09 52.65
CA ASN A 4 -2.37 -20.05 52.72
C ASN A 4 -0.96 -20.42 52.22
N ARG A 5 -0.45 -19.63 51.26
CA ARG A 5 0.83 -18.93 51.48
C ARG A 5 0.94 -17.66 50.61
N VAL A 6 0.84 -16.55 51.30
CA VAL A 6 1.33 -15.20 50.93
C VAL A 6 2.86 -15.25 50.98
N ARG A 7 3.55 -14.68 49.98
CA ARG A 7 4.95 -14.29 50.10
C ARG A 7 5.11 -12.84 49.68
N GLN A 8 5.18 -11.99 50.67
CA GLN A 8 5.73 -10.65 50.66
C GLN A 8 7.23 -10.73 50.32
N PHE A 9 7.72 -9.85 49.47
CA PHE A 9 9.14 -9.50 49.41
C PHE A 9 9.32 -8.03 49.72
N THR A 10 10.09 -7.85 50.76
CA THR A 10 10.48 -6.68 51.52
C THR A 10 11.43 -5.81 50.71
N VAL A 11 11.18 -4.50 50.73
CA VAL A 11 12.07 -3.43 50.27
C VAL A 11 13.21 -3.29 51.27
N VAL A 12 14.46 -3.30 50.82
CA VAL A 12 15.64 -2.90 51.64
C VAL A 12 16.18 -1.61 51.02
N LEU A 13 16.01 -0.55 51.79
CA LEU A 13 16.57 0.77 51.62
C LEU A 13 17.91 0.83 52.35
N CYS A 14 19.04 0.99 51.66
CA CYS A 14 20.33 1.30 52.27
C CYS A 14 20.73 2.74 51.99
N LEU A 15 20.57 3.60 53.01
CA LEU A 15 21.21 4.87 53.19
C LEU A 15 22.63 4.65 53.68
N ILE A 16 23.66 5.21 53.01
CA ILE A 16 24.99 5.42 53.57
C ILE A 16 25.35 6.90 53.46
N LEU A 17 25.37 7.55 54.63
CA LEU A 17 26.01 8.84 54.92
C LEU A 17 27.50 8.56 55.27
N GLY A 18 28.39 9.38 54.77
CA GLY A 18 29.82 9.29 55.14
C GLY A 18 30.62 10.54 54.74
N CYS A 19 30.70 11.44 55.65
CA CYS A 19 31.63 12.53 55.99
C CYS A 19 32.91 12.78 55.15
N SER A 20 33.00 14.03 54.72
CA SER A 20 34.08 15.04 54.88
C SER A 20 35.52 14.61 55.15
N ALA A 21 36.44 15.14 54.31
CA ALA A 21 37.76 15.69 54.78
C ALA A 21 38.29 16.72 53.80
N TRP A 22 38.48 17.91 54.31
CA TRP A 22 39.15 19.06 53.73
C TRP A 22 40.67 18.79 53.69
N VAL A 23 41.33 19.02 52.56
CA VAL A 23 42.81 19.30 52.52
C VAL A 23 43.01 20.48 51.59
N ALA A 24 43.38 21.60 52.19
CA ALA A 24 43.88 22.77 51.49
C ALA A 24 45.39 22.56 51.17
N ALA A 25 45.75 22.59 49.91
CA ALA A 25 47.13 22.72 49.47
C ALA A 25 47.31 24.01 48.67
N HIS A 26 48.06 24.93 49.26
CA HIS A 26 48.58 26.15 48.62
C HIS A 26 49.54 25.73 47.51
N SER A 27 49.33 26.19 46.30
CA SER A 27 50.34 26.18 45.25
C SER A 27 50.49 27.60 44.68
N GLN A 28 51.70 28.06 44.78
CA GLN A 28 52.17 29.42 44.38
C GLN A 28 52.15 29.52 42.86
N ASN A 29 51.60 30.63 42.36
CA ASN A 29 51.70 31.03 40.95
C ASN A 29 53.08 31.62 40.64
N PRO A 30 53.72 31.22 39.54
CA PRO A 30 54.86 31.98 38.99
C PRO A 30 54.34 33.21 38.16
N PRO A 31 55.16 34.25 37.99
CA PRO A 31 54.76 35.52 37.41
C PRO A 31 54.53 35.44 35.90
N ALA A 32 53.56 36.22 35.43
CA ALA A 32 53.13 36.34 34.05
C ALA A 32 54.24 36.95 33.15
N PRO A 33 54.48 36.44 31.92
CA PRO A 33 55.25 37.10 30.90
C PRO A 33 54.47 38.21 30.20
N ALA A 34 55.16 39.23 29.75
CA ALA A 34 54.67 40.46 29.11
C ALA A 34 53.92 40.20 27.80
N PRO A 35 53.00 41.13 27.37
CA PRO A 35 52.15 40.92 26.20
C PRO A 35 52.91 40.99 24.90
N GLY A 36 53.06 39.85 24.23
CA GLY A 36 53.44 39.77 22.83
C GLY A 36 52.26 40.13 21.94
N LYS A 37 52.53 40.99 20.95
CA LYS A 37 51.54 41.31 19.91
C LYS A 37 51.28 40.08 19.07
N ASP A 38 50.18 39.37 19.33
CA ASP A 38 49.71 38.33 18.42
C ASP A 38 48.86 38.97 17.34
N GLN A 39 49.36 38.86 16.13
CA GLN A 39 48.60 39.07 14.91
C GLN A 39 47.49 38.01 14.86
N GLN A 40 46.27 38.43 15.05
CA GLN A 40 45.10 37.62 14.70
C GLN A 40 45.06 37.46 13.18
N SER A 41 45.52 36.33 12.67
CA SER A 41 45.13 35.84 11.37
C SER A 41 43.63 35.48 11.47
N GLN A 42 42.79 36.36 10.93
CA GLN A 42 41.39 36.04 10.63
C GLN A 42 41.41 34.99 9.53
N GLU A 43 41.31 33.73 9.89
CA GLU A 43 40.85 32.68 8.99
C GLU A 43 39.43 33.01 8.61
N ASN A 44 39.24 33.50 7.39
CA ASN A 44 37.94 33.59 6.74
C ASN A 44 37.48 32.15 6.50
N GLU A 45 36.73 31.58 7.44
CA GLU A 45 35.88 30.39 7.17
C GLU A 45 34.79 30.83 6.20
N GLU A 46 35.02 30.58 4.92
CA GLU A 46 33.92 30.60 3.96
C GLU A 46 32.84 29.64 4.42
N PRO A 47 31.57 30.05 4.47
CA PRO A 47 30.49 29.13 4.88
C PRO A 47 30.44 27.98 3.88
N VAL A 48 30.70 26.75 4.38
CA VAL A 48 30.52 25.53 3.60
C VAL A 48 29.06 25.45 3.25
N GLN A 49 28.74 25.76 2.00
CA GLN A 49 27.38 25.56 1.46
C GLN A 49 27.15 24.07 1.38
N ILE A 50 26.41 23.54 2.36
CA ILE A 50 25.90 22.18 2.32
C ILE A 50 24.76 22.13 1.30
N PHE A 51 25.07 21.77 0.06
CA PHE A 51 24.06 21.45 -0.94
C PHE A 51 23.39 20.14 -0.54
N LYS A 52 22.20 20.23 0.08
CA LYS A 52 21.30 19.09 0.19
C LYS A 52 20.73 18.80 -1.20
N ALA A 53 21.38 17.93 -1.93
CA ALA A 53 20.80 17.39 -3.16
C ALA A 53 19.69 16.41 -2.76
N GLU A 54 18.42 16.82 -2.82
CA GLU A 54 17.31 15.89 -2.80
C GLU A 54 17.36 15.07 -4.08
N VAL A 55 17.82 13.83 -3.97
CA VAL A 55 17.83 12.91 -5.10
C VAL A 55 16.45 12.26 -5.19
N ASN A 56 15.64 12.74 -6.11
CA ASN A 56 14.35 12.12 -6.41
C ASN A 56 14.59 10.80 -7.15
N VAL A 57 14.35 9.68 -6.47
CA VAL A 57 14.46 8.33 -7.04
C VAL A 57 13.06 7.81 -7.35
N VAL A 58 12.84 7.44 -8.60
CA VAL A 58 11.64 6.72 -9.01
C VAL A 58 11.90 5.23 -8.84
N ASN A 59 11.09 4.58 -8.00
CA ASN A 59 11.11 3.14 -7.79
C ASN A 59 9.98 2.49 -8.60
N LEU A 60 10.31 1.43 -9.32
CA LEU A 60 9.38 0.65 -10.12
C LEU A 60 9.37 -0.78 -9.61
N PHE A 61 8.20 -1.26 -9.19
CA PHE A 61 7.97 -2.67 -8.87
C PHE A 61 7.21 -3.31 -10.03
N PHE A 62 7.67 -4.46 -10.50
CA PHE A 62 7.08 -5.10 -11.66
C PHE A 62 7.36 -6.61 -11.70
N ASN A 63 6.54 -7.30 -12.47
CA ASN A 63 6.75 -8.72 -12.77
C ASN A 63 7.10 -8.90 -14.24
N VAL A 64 7.81 -9.99 -14.53
CA VAL A 64 8.10 -10.45 -15.88
C VAL A 64 7.49 -11.81 -16.08
N LYS A 65 6.79 -12.00 -17.19
CA LYS A 65 6.12 -13.25 -17.56
C LYS A 65 6.54 -13.69 -18.95
N ASP A 66 6.58 -15.00 -19.17
CA ASP A 66 6.70 -15.55 -20.51
C ASP A 66 5.37 -15.46 -21.28
N LYS A 67 5.38 -15.96 -22.52
CA LYS A 67 4.19 -16.06 -23.38
C LYS A 67 3.07 -16.95 -22.82
N HIS A 68 3.37 -17.81 -21.86
CA HIS A 68 2.41 -18.69 -21.18
C HIS A 68 1.88 -18.08 -19.87
N GLY A 69 2.37 -16.89 -19.49
CA GLY A 69 2.00 -16.21 -18.26
C GLY A 69 2.77 -16.67 -17.02
N MET A 70 3.80 -17.50 -17.19
CA MET A 70 4.66 -17.96 -16.10
C MET A 70 5.64 -16.86 -15.70
N LEU A 71 5.82 -16.68 -14.38
CA LEU A 71 6.76 -15.71 -13.84
C LEU A 71 8.21 -16.10 -14.14
N ILE A 72 9.02 -15.11 -14.54
CA ILE A 72 10.45 -15.25 -14.80
C ILE A 72 11.22 -14.54 -13.70
N PRO A 73 11.75 -15.26 -12.69
CA PRO A 73 12.33 -14.62 -11.49
C PRO A 73 13.84 -14.35 -11.57
N ASN A 74 14.56 -14.83 -12.59
CA ASN A 74 16.03 -14.91 -12.59
C ASN A 74 16.71 -13.95 -13.58
N LEU A 75 16.05 -12.83 -13.94
CA LEU A 75 16.65 -11.81 -14.79
C LEU A 75 17.57 -10.90 -13.98
N THR A 76 18.56 -10.33 -14.68
CA THR A 76 19.55 -9.40 -14.13
C THR A 76 19.26 -7.97 -14.56
N LYS A 77 19.94 -6.99 -13.95
CA LYS A 77 19.84 -5.58 -14.34
C LYS A 77 20.03 -5.36 -15.84
N ASP A 78 20.96 -6.10 -16.43
CA ASP A 78 21.34 -5.94 -17.84
C ASP A 78 20.29 -6.44 -18.82
N ASP A 79 19.29 -7.19 -18.33
CA ASP A 79 18.18 -7.66 -19.16
C ASP A 79 17.10 -6.59 -19.35
N PHE A 80 17.21 -5.43 -18.70
CA PHE A 80 16.19 -4.40 -18.71
C PHE A 80 16.66 -3.08 -19.30
N GLN A 81 15.74 -2.40 -19.95
CA GLN A 81 15.85 -0.99 -20.37
C GLN A 81 14.60 -0.24 -19.88
N VAL A 82 14.81 0.92 -19.26
CA VAL A 82 13.74 1.79 -18.75
C VAL A 82 13.68 3.06 -19.58
N PHE A 83 12.47 3.45 -19.95
CA PHE A 83 12.18 4.70 -20.67
C PHE A 83 11.16 5.53 -19.89
N GLU A 84 11.41 6.82 -19.78
CA GLU A 84 10.48 7.82 -19.27
C GLU A 84 10.16 8.81 -20.38
N ASP A 85 8.88 8.94 -20.75
CA ASP A 85 8.42 9.76 -21.89
C ASP A 85 9.23 9.50 -23.18
N GLY A 86 9.56 8.23 -23.43
CA GLY A 86 10.35 7.78 -24.58
C GLY A 86 11.86 8.04 -24.47
N LYS A 87 12.36 8.62 -23.36
CA LYS A 87 13.77 8.85 -23.14
C LYS A 87 14.38 7.75 -22.28
N PRO A 88 15.52 7.13 -22.66
CA PRO A 88 16.15 6.10 -21.89
C PRO A 88 16.64 6.64 -20.53
N GLN A 89 16.47 5.83 -19.47
CA GLN A 89 16.87 6.14 -18.12
C GLN A 89 17.98 5.18 -17.65
N THR A 90 18.91 5.68 -16.86
CA THR A 90 19.97 4.85 -16.28
C THR A 90 19.48 4.18 -15.01
N ILE A 91 19.43 2.85 -14.99
CA ILE A 91 19.09 2.07 -13.82
C ILE A 91 20.20 2.21 -12.78
N LYS A 92 19.91 2.80 -11.61
CA LYS A 92 20.85 2.94 -10.49
C LYS A 92 20.76 1.79 -9.51
N TYR A 93 19.54 1.37 -9.20
CA TYR A 93 19.26 0.31 -8.24
C TYR A 93 18.48 -0.81 -8.93
N PHE A 94 18.80 -2.05 -8.58
CA PHE A 94 18.13 -3.23 -9.08
C PHE A 94 18.08 -4.32 -8.00
N SER A 95 16.94 -4.98 -7.89
CA SER A 95 16.78 -6.18 -7.08
C SER A 95 15.86 -7.17 -7.79
N ALA A 96 16.26 -8.43 -7.84
CA ALA A 96 15.46 -9.51 -8.39
C ALA A 96 14.42 -10.06 -7.40
N GLU A 97 14.61 -9.79 -6.10
CA GLU A 97 13.66 -10.13 -5.05
C GLU A 97 13.45 -8.90 -4.18
N SER A 98 12.21 -8.47 -4.07
CA SER A 98 11.91 -7.36 -3.19
C SER A 98 11.71 -7.86 -1.76
N ASN A 99 12.70 -7.59 -0.91
CA ASN A 99 12.59 -7.81 0.53
C ASN A 99 12.02 -6.60 1.27
N GLN A 100 11.50 -5.61 0.54
CA GLN A 100 10.85 -4.44 1.16
C GLN A 100 9.53 -4.83 1.82
N PRO A 101 9.13 -4.12 2.89
CA PRO A 101 7.80 -4.30 3.48
C PRO A 101 6.70 -4.15 2.43
N LEU A 102 5.62 -4.90 2.62
CA LEU A 102 4.41 -4.81 1.81
C LEU A 102 3.29 -4.23 2.68
N THR A 103 2.66 -3.17 2.20
CA THR A 103 1.41 -2.65 2.77
C THR A 103 0.26 -3.02 1.83
N LEU A 104 -0.72 -3.74 2.36
CA LEU A 104 -1.79 -4.36 1.60
C LEU A 104 -3.15 -3.79 2.01
N GLY A 105 -3.89 -3.20 1.07
CA GLY A 105 -5.30 -2.85 1.23
C GLY A 105 -6.20 -3.98 0.76
N ILE A 106 -7.12 -4.41 1.60
CA ILE A 106 -8.20 -5.34 1.23
C ILE A 106 -9.48 -4.52 1.14
N MET A 107 -10.11 -4.54 -0.03
CA MET A 107 -11.30 -3.76 -0.32
C MET A 107 -12.42 -4.69 -0.77
N ILE A 108 -13.50 -4.75 -0.01
CA ILE A 108 -14.60 -5.70 -0.25
C ILE A 108 -15.89 -4.95 -0.52
N ASP A 109 -16.45 -5.23 -1.66
CA ASP A 109 -17.79 -4.78 -2.04
C ASP A 109 -18.84 -5.52 -1.21
N THR A 110 -19.62 -4.77 -0.43
CA THR A 110 -20.71 -5.30 0.40
C THR A 110 -22.09 -4.91 -0.14
N SER A 111 -22.15 -4.49 -1.40
CA SER A 111 -23.41 -4.20 -2.08
C SER A 111 -24.27 -5.45 -2.26
N ALA A 112 -25.54 -5.26 -2.55
CA ALA A 112 -26.53 -6.35 -2.64
C ALA A 112 -26.19 -7.42 -3.69
N SER A 113 -25.44 -7.07 -4.74
CA SER A 113 -24.98 -8.02 -5.77
C SER A 113 -24.03 -9.09 -5.22
N GLN A 114 -23.33 -8.81 -4.10
CA GLN A 114 -22.35 -9.70 -3.48
C GLN A 114 -22.96 -10.69 -2.46
N THR A 115 -24.29 -10.70 -2.29
CA THR A 115 -24.99 -11.52 -1.28
C THR A 115 -24.60 -12.99 -1.29
N ARG A 116 -24.34 -13.57 -2.47
CA ARG A 116 -24.06 -15.01 -2.61
C ARG A 116 -22.60 -15.37 -2.40
N VAL A 117 -21.70 -14.39 -2.41
CA VAL A 117 -20.26 -14.63 -2.49
C VAL A 117 -19.48 -14.09 -1.30
N LEU A 118 -20.03 -13.14 -0.53
CA LEU A 118 -19.35 -12.48 0.58
C LEU A 118 -18.70 -13.46 1.57
N THR A 119 -19.40 -14.52 1.97
CA THR A 119 -18.82 -15.51 2.92
C THR A 119 -17.59 -16.21 2.33
N ILE A 120 -17.64 -16.56 1.05
CA ILE A 120 -16.50 -17.20 0.35
C ILE A 120 -15.32 -16.22 0.23
N GLU A 121 -15.63 -14.95 -0.02
CA GLU A 121 -14.60 -13.88 -0.07
C GLU A 121 -13.92 -13.69 1.29
N GLN A 122 -14.70 -13.59 2.37
CA GLN A 122 -14.20 -13.45 3.74
C GLN A 122 -13.25 -14.59 4.12
N GLU A 123 -13.66 -15.83 3.91
CA GLU A 123 -12.87 -17.03 4.21
C GLU A 123 -11.59 -17.09 3.38
N SER A 124 -11.70 -16.88 2.07
CA SER A 124 -10.58 -16.95 1.13
C SER A 124 -9.59 -15.81 1.36
N CYS A 125 -10.09 -14.61 1.70
CA CYS A 125 -9.27 -13.47 2.03
C CYS A 125 -8.49 -13.68 3.35
N ALA A 126 -9.13 -14.23 4.38
CA ALA A 126 -8.45 -14.57 5.62
C ALA A 126 -7.33 -15.61 5.42
N GLU A 127 -7.56 -16.60 4.54
CA GLU A 127 -6.56 -17.59 4.18
C GLU A 127 -5.38 -16.94 3.40
N PHE A 128 -5.68 -16.10 2.42
CA PHE A 128 -4.69 -15.35 1.67
C PHE A 128 -3.81 -14.48 2.58
N LEU A 129 -4.42 -13.71 3.48
CA LEU A 129 -3.67 -12.86 4.41
C LEU A 129 -2.72 -13.68 5.29
N ARG A 130 -3.14 -14.87 5.73
CA ARG A 130 -2.31 -15.79 6.50
C ARG A 130 -1.09 -16.28 5.73
N GLN A 131 -1.22 -16.43 4.41
CA GLN A 131 -0.14 -16.92 3.55
C GLN A 131 0.79 -15.81 3.07
N VAL A 132 0.28 -14.58 2.86
CA VAL A 132 1.04 -13.50 2.22
C VAL A 132 1.74 -12.59 3.22
N LEU A 133 1.10 -12.28 4.37
CA LEU A 133 1.66 -11.34 5.34
C LEU A 133 2.84 -11.92 6.10
N ARG A 134 3.92 -11.17 6.12
CA ARG A 134 5.12 -11.42 6.92
C ARG A 134 5.11 -10.48 8.13
N GLN A 135 5.97 -10.70 9.10
CA GLN A 135 6.06 -9.90 10.32
C GLN A 135 6.23 -8.39 10.08
N LYS A 136 6.91 -8.01 8.99
CA LYS A 136 7.16 -6.61 8.62
C LYS A 136 6.11 -5.99 7.70
N ASP A 137 5.15 -6.79 7.24
CA ASP A 137 4.11 -6.35 6.34
C ASP A 137 2.90 -5.86 7.15
N LEU A 138 2.10 -4.97 6.56
CA LEU A 138 0.89 -4.44 7.17
C LEU A 138 -0.29 -4.65 6.22
N ALA A 139 -1.48 -4.78 6.78
CA ALA A 139 -2.71 -4.74 6.00
C ALA A 139 -3.76 -3.88 6.69
N PHE A 140 -4.66 -3.31 5.90
CA PHE A 140 -5.90 -2.69 6.34
C PHE A 140 -7.07 -3.26 5.56
N VAL A 141 -8.28 -3.08 6.08
CA VAL A 141 -9.50 -3.63 5.49
C VAL A 141 -10.56 -2.55 5.37
N ILE A 142 -11.10 -2.37 4.17
CA ILE A 142 -12.20 -1.46 3.85
C ILE A 142 -13.34 -2.29 3.27
N ASN A 143 -14.58 -2.03 3.70
CA ASN A 143 -15.77 -2.40 2.96
C ASN A 143 -16.38 -1.18 2.28
N PHE A 144 -17.10 -1.40 1.20
CA PHE A 144 -17.82 -0.34 0.51
C PHE A 144 -19.11 -0.83 -0.13
N ASP A 145 -20.12 0.01 -0.02
CA ASP A 145 -21.45 -0.10 -0.65
C ASP A 145 -21.99 1.32 -0.86
N THR A 146 -23.04 1.74 -0.18
CA THR A 146 -23.52 3.14 -0.13
C THR A 146 -22.63 4.05 0.72
N ASP A 147 -21.76 3.45 1.52
CA ASP A 147 -20.77 4.10 2.36
C ASP A 147 -19.42 3.41 2.18
N VAL A 148 -18.33 4.11 2.56
CA VAL A 148 -16.98 3.54 2.59
C VAL A 148 -16.52 3.47 4.05
N ASN A 149 -16.26 2.27 4.55
CA ASN A 149 -15.92 2.05 5.95
C ASN A 149 -14.53 1.42 6.10
N LEU A 150 -13.71 1.98 6.98
CA LEU A 150 -12.46 1.39 7.42
C LEU A 150 -12.73 0.42 8.58
N ASP A 151 -12.83 -0.88 8.28
CA ASP A 151 -13.13 -1.91 9.29
C ASP A 151 -11.94 -2.27 10.16
N GLN A 152 -10.73 -2.20 9.59
CA GLN A 152 -9.48 -2.43 10.29
C GLN A 152 -8.40 -1.54 9.72
N ASP A 153 -7.77 -0.75 10.57
CA ASP A 153 -6.59 0.03 10.24
C ASP A 153 -5.33 -0.84 10.19
N PHE A 154 -4.20 -0.27 9.78
CA PHE A 154 -2.94 -0.98 9.60
C PHE A 154 -2.58 -1.90 10.76
N THR A 155 -2.42 -3.16 10.46
CA THR A 155 -1.98 -4.18 11.41
C THR A 155 -1.34 -5.36 10.68
N ASN A 156 -0.46 -6.10 11.36
CA ASN A 156 0.00 -7.42 10.93
C ASN A 156 -0.67 -8.55 11.74
N ASN A 157 -1.59 -8.19 12.64
CA ASN A 157 -2.29 -9.16 13.47
C ASN A 157 -3.42 -9.83 12.69
N LEU A 158 -3.21 -11.06 12.26
CA LEU A 158 -4.19 -11.84 11.50
C LEU A 158 -5.53 -12.02 12.21
N ARG A 159 -5.57 -12.02 13.56
CA ARG A 159 -6.82 -12.14 14.31
C ARG A 159 -7.70 -10.91 14.16
N ASP A 160 -7.09 -9.72 14.16
CA ASP A 160 -7.83 -8.46 14.02
C ASP A 160 -8.34 -8.31 12.59
N LEU A 161 -7.51 -8.61 11.59
CA LEU A 161 -7.90 -8.65 10.18
C LEU A 161 -9.05 -9.64 9.93
N THR A 162 -8.92 -10.87 10.41
CA THR A 162 -9.98 -11.90 10.27
C THR A 162 -11.27 -11.49 10.97
N ARG A 163 -11.16 -10.85 12.15
CA ARG A 163 -12.33 -10.34 12.87
C ARG A 163 -13.06 -9.25 12.08
N ALA A 164 -12.32 -8.33 11.46
CA ALA A 164 -12.88 -7.29 10.61
C ALA A 164 -13.60 -7.90 9.40
N LEU A 165 -12.95 -8.81 8.69
CA LEU A 165 -13.56 -9.53 7.57
C LEU A 165 -14.88 -10.22 7.97
N ASN A 166 -14.88 -10.98 9.07
CA ASN A 166 -16.04 -11.75 9.52
C ASN A 166 -17.21 -10.89 10.04
N LYS A 167 -16.97 -9.61 10.34
CA LYS A 167 -18.02 -8.67 10.77
C LYS A 167 -18.78 -8.03 9.61
N MET A 168 -18.20 -8.04 8.42
CA MET A 168 -18.84 -7.45 7.24
C MET A 168 -20.14 -8.15 6.92
N GLN A 169 -21.14 -7.38 6.55
CA GLN A 169 -22.47 -7.85 6.17
C GLN A 169 -22.90 -7.15 4.89
N ILE A 170 -23.69 -7.85 4.10
CA ILE A 170 -24.30 -7.24 2.92
C ILE A 170 -25.24 -6.14 3.34
N ASN A 171 -25.08 -4.97 2.76
CA ASN A 171 -26.05 -3.91 2.83
C ASN A 171 -27.19 -4.19 1.84
N ALA A 172 -28.13 -5.04 2.26
CA ALA A 172 -29.26 -5.44 1.44
C ALA A 172 -30.28 -4.31 1.18
N GLY A 173 -30.04 -3.12 1.76
CA GLY A 173 -31.03 -2.03 1.79
C GLY A 173 -32.33 -2.53 2.46
N MET A 174 -32.74 -1.98 3.58
CA MET A 174 -33.99 -2.39 4.25
C MET A 174 -35.22 -2.09 3.36
N GLY A 175 -35.47 -2.99 2.42
CA GLY A 175 -36.66 -3.05 1.57
C GLY A 175 -37.58 -4.19 1.96
N GLY A 176 -37.94 -4.29 3.24
CA GLY A 176 -38.83 -5.30 3.76
C GLY A 176 -39.81 -4.70 4.77
N GLY A 177 -40.84 -4.01 4.30
CA GLY A 177 -42.04 -3.86 5.10
C GLY A 177 -42.67 -5.25 5.33
N PRO A 178 -43.37 -5.50 6.46
CA PRO A 178 -43.99 -6.77 6.72
C PRO A 178 -44.97 -7.16 5.57
N PRO A 179 -44.99 -8.42 5.11
CA PRO A 179 -45.88 -8.85 4.06
C PRO A 179 -47.31 -8.69 4.55
N GLY A 180 -48.07 -7.79 3.93
CA GLY A 180 -49.52 -7.72 4.23
C GLY A 180 -50.20 -6.35 4.22
N LEU A 181 -49.50 -5.26 4.07
CA LEU A 181 -50.10 -3.94 3.88
C LEU A 181 -49.78 -3.45 2.47
N GLY A 182 -50.82 -3.45 1.61
CA GLY A 182 -50.75 -2.99 0.22
C GLY A 182 -50.33 -1.53 0.10
N GLY A 183 -49.07 -1.30 0.12
CA GLY A 183 -48.42 -0.06 -0.25
C GLY A 183 -47.52 -0.34 -1.43
N GLY A 184 -47.64 0.45 -2.50
CA GLY A 184 -46.76 0.37 -3.67
C GLY A 184 -45.30 0.45 -3.29
N PRO A 185 -44.38 0.17 -4.22
CA PRO A 185 -42.96 0.16 -3.93
C PRO A 185 -42.54 1.54 -3.43
N ILE A 186 -42.27 1.63 -2.14
CA ILE A 186 -41.58 2.78 -1.56
C ILE A 186 -40.16 2.66 -2.09
N PRO A 187 -39.59 3.69 -2.75
CA PRO A 187 -38.19 3.70 -3.11
C PRO A 187 -37.41 3.70 -1.81
N THR A 188 -36.97 2.53 -1.41
CA THR A 188 -36.25 2.35 -0.15
C THR A 188 -34.76 2.40 -0.45
N THR A 189 -34.07 3.27 0.24
CA THR A 189 -32.62 3.40 0.38
C THR A 189 -31.81 3.43 -0.91
N PRO A 190 -30.87 4.36 -1.03
CA PRO A 190 -30.01 4.42 -2.19
C PRO A 190 -29.27 3.08 -2.32
N ARG A 191 -29.56 2.36 -3.39
CA ARG A 191 -28.69 1.28 -3.85
C ARG A 191 -27.50 1.96 -4.46
N GLY A 192 -26.33 1.73 -3.92
CA GLY A 192 -25.11 2.34 -4.41
C GLY A 192 -23.92 1.42 -4.17
N THR A 193 -22.87 1.65 -4.95
CA THR A 193 -21.55 1.03 -4.78
C THR A 193 -20.53 2.12 -5.01
N LEU A 194 -19.94 2.65 -3.95
CA LEU A 194 -18.97 3.74 -3.99
C LEU A 194 -17.56 3.21 -4.29
N LEU A 195 -17.43 2.47 -5.39
CA LEU A 195 -16.19 1.77 -5.75
C LEU A 195 -15.03 2.74 -5.98
N TYR A 196 -15.25 3.80 -6.76
CA TYR A 196 -14.15 4.74 -7.08
C TYR A 196 -13.78 5.59 -5.87
N ASP A 197 -14.75 6.00 -5.05
CA ASP A 197 -14.49 6.70 -3.79
C ASP A 197 -13.69 5.82 -2.82
N ALA A 198 -14.00 4.53 -2.72
CA ALA A 198 -13.28 3.58 -1.88
C ALA A 198 -11.82 3.39 -2.34
N ILE A 199 -11.60 3.22 -3.66
CA ILE A 199 -10.26 3.10 -4.23
C ILE A 199 -9.43 4.36 -3.96
N TYR A 200 -10.05 5.54 -4.14
CA TYR A 200 -9.40 6.81 -3.86
C TYR A 200 -8.98 6.92 -2.39
N LEU A 201 -9.89 6.66 -1.46
CA LEU A 201 -9.61 6.69 -0.01
C LEU A 201 -8.49 5.72 0.37
N GLY A 202 -8.54 4.48 -0.14
CA GLY A 202 -7.50 3.48 0.08
C GLY A 202 -6.13 3.94 -0.43
N ALA A 203 -6.09 4.60 -1.58
CA ALA A 203 -4.87 5.10 -2.18
C ALA A 203 -4.35 6.38 -1.50
N ASP A 204 -5.16 7.45 -1.47
CA ASP A 204 -4.71 8.78 -1.07
C ASP A 204 -4.60 8.92 0.45
N GLU A 205 -5.56 8.40 1.23
CA GLU A 205 -5.57 8.56 2.68
C GLU A 205 -4.78 7.46 3.40
N LYS A 206 -4.76 6.23 2.86
CA LYS A 206 -4.09 5.12 3.53
C LYS A 206 -2.68 4.85 2.96
N LEU A 207 -2.54 4.64 1.66
CA LEU A 207 -1.29 4.10 1.09
C LEU A 207 -0.28 5.17 0.66
N LYS A 208 -0.69 6.39 0.41
CA LYS A 208 0.17 7.44 -0.17
C LYS A 208 1.44 7.72 0.62
N ASN A 209 1.34 7.72 1.94
CA ASN A 209 2.44 8.02 2.85
C ASN A 209 3.20 6.77 3.33
N GLU A 210 2.74 5.58 2.95
CA GLU A 210 3.40 4.33 3.31
C GLU A 210 4.64 4.10 2.45
N VAL A 211 5.65 3.49 3.07
CA VAL A 211 6.91 3.18 2.40
C VAL A 211 6.96 1.71 1.95
N GLY A 212 7.77 1.42 0.94
CA GLY A 212 7.93 0.08 0.42
C GLY A 212 6.91 -0.27 -0.67
N ARG A 213 6.56 -1.55 -0.76
CA ARG A 213 5.61 -2.06 -1.76
C ARG A 213 4.19 -1.86 -1.28
N LYS A 214 3.33 -1.41 -2.17
CA LYS A 214 1.93 -1.14 -1.87
C LYS A 214 1.03 -1.82 -2.89
N ALA A 215 0.01 -2.51 -2.40
CA ALA A 215 -0.99 -3.12 -3.27
C ALA A 215 -2.39 -3.01 -2.66
N MET A 216 -3.40 -2.93 -3.51
CA MET A 216 -4.81 -3.11 -3.15
C MET A 216 -5.35 -4.34 -3.85
N ILE A 217 -6.11 -5.17 -3.12
CA ILE A 217 -6.89 -6.26 -3.67
C ILE A 217 -8.35 -5.88 -3.51
N ILE A 218 -9.02 -5.71 -4.63
CA ILE A 218 -10.36 -5.16 -4.73
C ILE A 218 -11.29 -6.28 -5.17
N PHE A 219 -12.27 -6.60 -4.33
CA PHE A 219 -13.33 -7.57 -4.60
C PHE A 219 -14.56 -6.80 -5.00
N THR A 220 -15.04 -6.98 -6.21
CA THR A 220 -16.20 -6.26 -6.73
C THR A 220 -16.73 -6.94 -7.98
N ASP A 221 -17.95 -6.61 -8.38
CA ASP A 221 -18.45 -6.90 -9.73
C ASP A 221 -18.05 -5.83 -10.75
N GLY A 222 -17.37 -4.76 -10.29
CA GLY A 222 -16.82 -3.70 -11.12
C GLY A 222 -17.78 -2.56 -11.44
N GLU A 223 -19.03 -2.64 -10.99
CA GLU A 223 -20.02 -1.57 -11.21
C GLU A 223 -19.93 -0.51 -10.11
N ASP A 224 -19.74 0.74 -10.54
CA ASP A 224 -19.82 1.91 -9.67
C ASP A 224 -21.19 2.54 -9.78
N GLN A 225 -21.86 2.74 -8.65
CA GLN A 225 -23.19 3.34 -8.59
C GLN A 225 -23.27 4.35 -7.46
N GLY A 226 -22.73 5.54 -7.70
CA GLY A 226 -22.90 6.64 -6.75
C GLY A 226 -21.64 7.32 -6.27
N SER A 227 -20.44 6.90 -6.66
CA SER A 227 -19.21 7.62 -6.34
C SER A 227 -19.26 9.07 -6.82
N ARG A 228 -18.70 9.95 -6.02
CA ARG A 228 -18.49 11.37 -6.37
C ARG A 228 -17.34 11.52 -7.35
N LEU A 229 -16.34 10.66 -7.20
CA LEU A 229 -15.15 10.60 -8.03
C LEU A 229 -15.40 9.72 -9.27
N LYS A 230 -14.59 9.93 -10.29
CA LYS A 230 -14.59 9.11 -11.50
C LYS A 230 -13.45 8.12 -11.47
N ILE A 231 -13.53 7.10 -12.32
CA ILE A 231 -12.47 6.11 -12.44
C ILE A 231 -11.07 6.72 -12.66
N HIS A 232 -10.96 7.82 -13.38
CA HIS A 232 -9.65 8.44 -13.61
C HIS A 232 -9.07 9.06 -12.33
N ASP A 233 -9.90 9.58 -11.42
CA ASP A 233 -9.45 10.14 -10.14
C ASP A 233 -8.91 9.02 -9.23
N ALA A 234 -9.60 7.86 -9.21
CA ALA A 234 -9.16 6.67 -8.50
C ALA A 234 -7.83 6.12 -9.04
N ILE A 235 -7.67 6.07 -10.37
CA ILE A 235 -6.42 5.64 -11.02
C ILE A 235 -5.29 6.61 -10.69
N GLU A 236 -5.53 7.91 -10.77
CA GLU A 236 -4.54 8.94 -10.45
C GLU A 236 -4.08 8.84 -8.99
N ALA A 237 -5.02 8.65 -8.05
CA ALA A 237 -4.71 8.45 -6.64
C ALA A 237 -3.83 7.20 -6.42
N ALA A 238 -4.19 6.06 -7.04
CA ALA A 238 -3.41 4.84 -6.95
C ALA A 238 -1.99 5.00 -7.53
N GLN A 239 -1.84 5.71 -8.66
CA GLN A 239 -0.54 5.99 -9.26
C GLN A 239 0.31 6.96 -8.42
N LYS A 240 -0.31 7.99 -7.82
CA LYS A 240 0.37 8.91 -6.88
C LYS A 240 0.81 8.22 -5.59
N ALA A 241 0.05 7.22 -5.16
CA ALA A 241 0.38 6.39 -4.02
C ALA A 241 1.35 5.25 -4.35
N ASP A 242 1.82 5.09 -5.59
CA ASP A 242 2.64 3.95 -6.05
C ASP A 242 2.02 2.58 -5.74
N THR A 243 0.70 2.48 -5.85
CA THR A 243 -0.07 1.32 -5.43
C THR A 243 -0.48 0.47 -6.62
N ILE A 244 -0.21 -0.83 -6.55
CA ILE A 244 -0.64 -1.83 -7.55
C ILE A 244 -2.05 -2.28 -7.20
N CYS A 245 -2.99 -2.21 -8.17
CA CYS A 245 -4.37 -2.63 -7.98
C CYS A 245 -4.62 -3.99 -8.64
N TYR A 246 -4.91 -5.00 -7.83
CA TYR A 246 -5.42 -6.28 -8.27
C TYR A 246 -6.94 -6.29 -8.10
N VAL A 247 -7.66 -6.60 -9.15
CA VAL A 247 -9.11 -6.69 -9.10
C VAL A 247 -9.54 -8.15 -9.23
N ILE A 248 -10.22 -8.65 -8.22
CA ILE A 248 -10.89 -9.94 -8.23
C ILE A 248 -12.32 -9.67 -8.63
N LEU A 249 -12.62 -9.95 -9.90
CA LEU A 249 -13.92 -9.65 -10.48
C LEU A 249 -14.88 -10.80 -10.23
N ILE A 250 -15.91 -10.49 -9.44
CA ILE A 250 -16.95 -11.45 -9.01
C ILE A 250 -18.28 -11.01 -9.58
N ALA A 251 -18.45 -11.19 -10.87
CA ALA A 251 -19.69 -10.84 -11.54
C ALA A 251 -20.60 -12.08 -11.64
N ASP A 252 -21.76 -12.05 -10.98
CA ASP A 252 -22.86 -12.94 -11.32
C ASP A 252 -23.59 -12.37 -12.56
N ARG A 253 -23.10 -12.78 -13.75
CA ARG A 253 -23.69 -12.33 -15.02
C ARG A 253 -25.18 -12.64 -15.14
N GLY A 254 -25.68 -13.60 -14.34
CA GLY A 254 -27.13 -13.89 -14.26
C GLY A 254 -27.91 -12.81 -13.54
N PHE A 255 -27.31 -12.03 -12.66
CA PHE A 255 -27.94 -10.93 -11.95
C PHE A 255 -28.24 -9.74 -12.87
N TYR A 256 -27.34 -9.46 -13.82
CA TYR A 256 -27.45 -8.30 -14.73
C TYR A 256 -28.30 -8.53 -15.99
N GLY A 257 -28.93 -9.71 -16.16
CA GLY A 257 -29.91 -9.97 -17.20
C GLY A 257 -29.47 -9.72 -18.65
N GLY A 258 -28.16 -9.69 -18.90
CA GLY A 258 -27.60 -9.52 -20.27
C GLY A 258 -27.60 -8.08 -20.80
N PHE A 259 -28.00 -7.08 -20.02
CA PHE A 259 -27.96 -5.68 -20.41
C PHE A 259 -26.81 -4.93 -19.74
N GLY A 260 -25.79 -4.54 -20.55
CA GLY A 260 -24.95 -3.37 -20.26
C GLY A 260 -24.01 -3.47 -19.06
N TYR A 261 -23.32 -4.59 -18.86
CA TYR A 261 -22.24 -4.69 -17.86
C TYR A 261 -21.00 -3.98 -18.40
N SER A 262 -20.58 -2.90 -17.76
CA SER A 262 -19.43 -2.06 -18.18
C SER A 262 -18.23 -2.14 -17.22
N GLY A 263 -18.40 -2.72 -16.05
CA GLY A 263 -17.39 -2.77 -14.98
C GLY A 263 -16.08 -3.41 -15.38
N ASP A 264 -16.10 -4.40 -16.29
CA ASP A 264 -14.89 -5.09 -16.79
C ASP A 264 -13.87 -4.12 -17.40
N PHE A 265 -14.34 -3.15 -18.20
CA PHE A 265 -13.46 -2.23 -18.92
C PHE A 265 -12.73 -1.27 -17.97
N GLU A 266 -13.48 -0.69 -17.04
CA GLU A 266 -12.92 0.29 -16.09
C GLU A 266 -11.97 -0.38 -15.09
N MET A 267 -12.31 -1.57 -14.62
CA MET A 267 -11.45 -2.34 -13.74
C MET A 267 -10.17 -2.81 -14.45
N LYS A 268 -10.26 -3.18 -15.71
CA LYS A 268 -9.10 -3.52 -16.52
C LYS A 268 -8.18 -2.32 -16.69
N LYS A 269 -8.74 -1.14 -16.97
CA LYS A 269 -7.98 0.10 -17.08
C LYS A 269 -7.27 0.46 -15.77
N LEU A 270 -7.95 0.39 -14.62
CA LEU A 270 -7.36 0.60 -13.30
C LEU A 270 -6.18 -0.35 -13.08
N ALA A 271 -6.41 -1.64 -13.24
CA ALA A 271 -5.40 -2.66 -12.98
C ALA A 271 -4.17 -2.50 -13.90
N GLU A 272 -4.37 -2.36 -15.22
CA GLU A 272 -3.28 -2.21 -16.19
C GLU A 272 -2.45 -0.95 -15.95
N GLN A 273 -3.10 0.19 -15.64
CA GLN A 273 -2.39 1.45 -15.44
C GLN A 273 -1.59 1.49 -14.13
N THR A 274 -1.99 0.70 -13.14
CA THR A 274 -1.30 0.59 -11.85
C THR A 274 -0.30 -0.57 -11.79
N GLY A 275 -0.22 -1.41 -12.83
CA GLY A 275 0.71 -2.55 -12.89
C GLY A 275 0.15 -3.85 -12.29
N GLY A 276 -1.13 -3.88 -11.97
CA GLY A 276 -1.83 -5.07 -11.54
C GLY A 276 -2.57 -5.78 -12.68
N ARG A 277 -3.65 -6.45 -12.36
CA ARG A 277 -4.52 -7.12 -13.34
C ARG A 277 -5.90 -7.44 -12.78
N VAL A 278 -6.84 -7.71 -13.66
CA VAL A 278 -8.15 -8.28 -13.33
C VAL A 278 -8.08 -9.80 -13.39
N ILE A 279 -8.70 -10.46 -12.43
CA ILE A 279 -8.87 -11.93 -12.38
C ILE A 279 -10.36 -12.22 -12.23
N GLU A 280 -10.95 -12.78 -13.27
CA GLU A 280 -12.37 -13.17 -13.26
C GLU A 280 -12.55 -14.51 -12.55
N VAL A 281 -13.24 -14.52 -11.44
CA VAL A 281 -13.49 -15.73 -10.64
C VAL A 281 -14.96 -16.16 -10.68
N GLY A 282 -15.88 -15.23 -10.92
CA GLY A 282 -17.31 -15.50 -10.77
C GLY A 282 -17.62 -15.94 -9.33
N ASN A 283 -18.52 -16.89 -9.16
CA ASN A 283 -18.94 -17.43 -7.86
C ASN A 283 -18.22 -18.74 -7.47
N LYS A 284 -17.01 -18.99 -8.00
CA LYS A 284 -16.28 -20.26 -7.84
C LYS A 284 -15.14 -20.12 -6.85
N GLN A 285 -15.22 -20.82 -5.72
CA GLN A 285 -14.22 -20.80 -4.65
C GLN A 285 -12.83 -21.31 -5.11
N ASP A 286 -12.80 -22.32 -5.97
CA ASP A 286 -11.54 -22.84 -6.55
C ASP A 286 -10.81 -21.80 -7.39
N LYS A 287 -11.54 -21.03 -8.20
CA LYS A 287 -10.96 -19.92 -8.97
C LYS A 287 -10.49 -18.78 -8.09
N LEU A 288 -11.23 -18.47 -7.02
CA LEU A 288 -10.83 -17.45 -6.07
C LEU A 288 -9.52 -17.82 -5.37
N ARG A 289 -9.38 -19.09 -4.94
CA ARG A 289 -8.13 -19.59 -4.37
C ARG A 289 -6.97 -19.51 -5.36
N ALA A 290 -7.18 -19.94 -6.60
CA ALA A 290 -6.17 -19.84 -7.66
C ALA A 290 -5.78 -18.38 -7.95
N ALA A 291 -6.73 -17.44 -7.90
CA ALA A 291 -6.46 -16.01 -8.03
C ALA A 291 -5.51 -15.51 -6.93
N PHE A 292 -5.76 -15.89 -5.69
CA PHE A 292 -4.90 -15.53 -4.57
C PHE A 292 -3.49 -16.11 -4.66
N GLU A 293 -3.36 -17.38 -5.06
CA GLU A 293 -2.06 -18.00 -5.31
C GLU A 293 -1.27 -17.24 -6.38
N GLN A 294 -1.94 -16.82 -7.44
CA GLN A 294 -1.32 -16.03 -8.50
C GLN A 294 -0.87 -14.65 -7.99
N ILE A 295 -1.71 -13.92 -7.26
CA ILE A 295 -1.37 -12.61 -6.68
C ILE A 295 -0.21 -12.76 -5.69
N GLN A 296 -0.23 -13.76 -4.83
CA GLN A 296 0.84 -14.05 -3.89
C GLN A 296 2.17 -14.29 -4.59
N ASN A 297 2.18 -15.11 -5.65
CA ASN A 297 3.37 -15.40 -6.43
C ASN A 297 3.89 -14.14 -7.12
N GLU A 298 3.02 -13.31 -7.68
CA GLU A 298 3.38 -12.03 -8.28
C GLU A 298 3.99 -11.08 -7.24
N LEU A 299 3.35 -10.91 -6.08
CA LEU A 299 3.87 -10.07 -5.00
C LEU A 299 5.23 -10.55 -4.45
N ARG A 300 5.51 -11.86 -4.49
CA ARG A 300 6.80 -12.42 -4.04
C ARG A 300 7.91 -12.34 -5.09
N SER A 301 7.55 -12.32 -6.37
CA SER A 301 8.51 -12.38 -7.49
C SER A 301 8.71 -11.04 -8.18
N GLN A 302 8.44 -9.94 -7.48
CA GLN A 302 8.59 -8.60 -8.03
C GLN A 302 10.06 -8.22 -8.15
N TYR A 303 10.43 -7.73 -9.33
CA TYR A 303 11.63 -6.95 -9.51
C TYR A 303 11.45 -5.53 -9.00
N SER A 304 12.54 -4.93 -8.57
CA SER A 304 12.60 -3.51 -8.23
C SER A 304 13.69 -2.84 -9.03
N ILE A 305 13.34 -1.75 -9.71
CA ILE A 305 14.29 -0.87 -10.40
C ILE A 305 14.16 0.54 -9.81
N GLY A 306 15.31 1.16 -9.49
CA GLY A 306 15.39 2.55 -9.10
C GLY A 306 16.23 3.36 -10.08
N TYR A 307 15.72 4.52 -10.50
CA TYR A 307 16.48 5.48 -11.32
C TYR A 307 16.20 6.91 -10.90
N THR A 308 17.11 7.81 -11.21
CA THR A 308 16.88 9.26 -11.08
C THR A 308 16.43 9.80 -12.43
N PRO A 309 15.24 10.42 -12.53
CA PRO A 309 14.74 10.95 -13.78
C PRO A 309 15.70 11.95 -14.43
N THR A 310 15.89 11.82 -15.74
CA THR A 310 16.63 12.84 -16.52
C THR A 310 15.83 14.14 -16.61
N ASN A 311 14.50 14.07 -16.49
CA ASN A 311 13.62 15.22 -16.32
C ASN A 311 13.49 15.55 -14.83
N ALA A 312 14.26 16.51 -14.33
CA ALA A 312 14.31 16.91 -12.92
C ALA A 312 13.13 17.81 -12.47
N LYS A 313 12.18 18.15 -13.35
CA LYS A 313 11.07 19.05 -13.00
C LYS A 313 10.13 18.39 -12.00
N LEU A 314 9.83 19.09 -10.90
CA LEU A 314 8.87 18.68 -9.86
C LEU A 314 7.57 19.47 -10.05
N ASP A 315 6.86 19.21 -11.14
CA ASP A 315 5.73 20.00 -11.61
C ASP A 315 4.36 19.30 -11.44
N GLY A 316 4.36 18.07 -10.91
CA GLY A 316 3.15 17.27 -10.75
C GLY A 316 2.64 16.65 -12.05
N SER A 317 3.40 16.75 -13.16
CA SER A 317 2.98 16.18 -14.45
C SER A 317 3.07 14.65 -14.43
N TYR A 318 2.17 14.03 -15.20
CA TYR A 318 2.23 12.60 -15.48
C TYR A 318 3.41 12.28 -16.39
N ARG A 319 4.13 11.19 -16.09
CA ARG A 319 5.27 10.68 -16.85
C ARG A 319 5.04 9.23 -17.20
N LYS A 320 5.06 8.95 -18.49
CA LYS A 320 4.86 7.60 -19.01
C LYS A 320 6.12 6.75 -18.79
N ILE A 321 5.95 5.54 -18.24
CA ILE A 321 7.02 4.57 -18.03
C ILE A 321 6.88 3.41 -18.99
N GLN A 322 8.01 2.96 -19.53
CA GLN A 322 8.10 1.74 -20.31
C GLN A 322 9.34 0.97 -19.85
N ILE A 323 9.14 -0.31 -19.53
CA ILE A 323 10.23 -1.23 -19.20
C ILE A 323 10.26 -2.27 -20.31
N HIS A 324 11.40 -2.41 -20.95
CA HIS A 324 11.62 -3.40 -21.99
C HIS A 324 12.61 -4.45 -21.49
N THR A 325 12.41 -5.69 -21.90
CA THR A 325 13.35 -6.78 -21.69
C THR A 325 14.13 -7.02 -22.99
N LYS A 326 15.36 -7.57 -22.88
CA LYS A 326 16.14 -7.97 -24.06
C LYS A 326 15.43 -9.03 -24.90
N SER A 327 14.70 -9.93 -24.25
CA SER A 327 13.91 -10.95 -24.94
C SER A 327 12.53 -10.40 -25.29
N THR A 328 12.13 -10.55 -26.54
CA THR A 328 10.79 -10.22 -27.03
C THR A 328 9.71 -11.23 -26.58
N ASP A 329 10.13 -12.39 -26.08
CA ASP A 329 9.21 -13.42 -25.57
C ASP A 329 8.65 -13.10 -24.18
N TYR A 330 9.19 -12.07 -23.54
CA TYR A 330 8.79 -11.71 -22.19
C TYR A 330 7.87 -10.48 -22.18
N LYS A 331 6.88 -10.51 -21.29
CA LYS A 331 5.98 -9.41 -21.03
C LYS A 331 6.27 -8.84 -19.65
N VAL A 332 6.45 -7.52 -19.59
CA VAL A 332 6.59 -6.80 -18.33
C VAL A 332 5.21 -6.33 -17.87
N GLN A 333 4.86 -6.63 -16.62
CA GLN A 333 3.68 -6.14 -15.93
C GLN A 333 4.13 -5.10 -14.91
N ALA A 334 3.99 -3.84 -15.25
CA ALA A 334 4.41 -2.68 -14.46
C ALA A 334 3.37 -1.57 -14.56
N ARG A 335 3.40 -0.60 -13.62
CA ARG A 335 2.62 0.63 -13.78
C ARG A 335 3.01 1.36 -15.07
N GLN A 336 2.03 1.97 -15.72
CA GLN A 336 2.25 2.64 -17.01
C GLN A 336 2.87 4.05 -16.87
N GLY A 337 2.91 4.58 -15.66
CA GLY A 337 3.48 5.89 -15.37
C GLY A 337 3.36 6.28 -13.91
N TYR A 338 3.77 7.51 -13.63
CA TYR A 338 3.67 8.11 -12.31
C TYR A 338 3.51 9.62 -12.43
N TYR A 339 3.10 10.27 -11.35
CA TYR A 339 3.06 11.72 -11.27
C TYR A 339 4.34 12.24 -10.59
N ALA A 340 5.06 13.15 -11.23
CA ALA A 340 6.21 13.80 -10.63
C ALA A 340 5.79 14.51 -9.34
N GLN A 341 6.60 14.41 -8.29
CA GLN A 341 6.29 15.13 -7.05
C GLN A 341 6.21 16.63 -7.34
N ARG A 342 5.23 17.31 -6.71
CA ARG A 342 5.17 18.76 -6.76
C ARG A 342 5.99 19.32 -5.62
N LYS A 343 6.90 20.26 -5.89
CA LYS A 343 7.58 21.00 -4.83
C LYS A 343 6.52 21.84 -4.11
N VAL A 344 6.30 21.54 -2.83
CA VAL A 344 5.49 22.40 -1.96
C VAL A 344 6.36 23.60 -1.60
N GLU A 345 5.97 24.78 -2.07
CA GLU A 345 6.63 26.05 -1.72
C GLU A 345 6.30 26.46 -0.29
#